data_6a7b9073e963a9217e4e4a0139d4c479
#
_entry.id   6a7b9073e963a9217e4e4a0139d4c479
#
_cell.length_a   1.000
_cell.length_b   1.000
_cell.length_c   1.000
_cell.angle_alpha   90.00
_cell.angle_beta   90.00
_cell.angle_gamma   90.00
#
_symmetry.space_group_name_H-M   'P 1'
#
loop_
_entity.id
_entity.type
_entity.pdbx_description
1 polymer ?
#
loop_
_entity_poly.entity_id
_entity_poly.type
_entity_poly.pdbx_seq_one_letter_code
_entity_poly.pdbx_strand_id
1 'polypeptide(L)'
;MKVIILQHISIEDPGYIKDLMIKDGAELTTIELDEGQKIPSDLSKFDAMFCMGGPMDTWMEKDYPWLIEEKKAINEFVVFLKKPYLGFCLGCQLLGEVTGGKVVKSKNPEIGMLDINFSENKKNDLLFSKFPEKIKSLQWHSYEVQELEKNKDITLIASSPETKYQIFKYK
;
A
#
# COMPACT_ATOMS: atom_id res chain seq x y z
N MET A 1 -5.95 -6.36 18.67
CA MET A 1 -5.30 -6.48 17.34
C MET A 1 -3.99 -5.70 17.41
N LYS A 2 -2.88 -6.30 16.98
CA LYS A 2 -1.56 -5.65 16.93
C LYS A 2 -1.24 -5.26 15.49
N VAL A 3 -1.03 -3.97 15.26
CA VAL A 3 -0.78 -3.42 13.92
C VAL A 3 0.62 -2.82 13.86
N ILE A 4 1.41 -3.22 12.88
CA ILE A 4 2.66 -2.54 12.54
C ILE A 4 2.41 -1.52 11.43
N ILE A 5 2.97 -0.33 11.59
CA ILE A 5 2.88 0.78 10.63
C ILE A 5 4.29 1.10 10.17
N LEU A 6 4.57 0.94 8.88
CA LEU A 6 5.82 1.36 8.24
C LEU A 6 5.61 2.77 7.70
N GLN A 7 6.32 3.74 8.27
CA GLN A 7 6.19 5.17 7.99
C GLN A 7 7.49 5.71 7.43
N HIS A 8 7.43 6.50 6.36
CA HIS A 8 8.58 6.95 5.59
C HIS A 8 8.94 8.41 5.83
N ILE A 9 7.99 9.20 6.29
CA ILE A 9 8.18 10.59 6.76
C ILE A 9 7.12 10.90 7.82
N SER A 10 7.45 11.78 8.74
CA SER A 10 6.61 12.07 9.92
C SER A 10 5.22 12.62 9.60
N ILE A 11 5.06 13.32 8.48
CA ILE A 11 3.78 13.93 8.08
C ILE A 11 2.83 12.98 7.33
N GLU A 12 3.29 11.81 6.91
CA GLU A 12 2.47 10.81 6.22
C GLU A 12 2.13 9.64 7.16
N ASP A 13 1.48 9.96 8.27
CA ASP A 13 0.93 8.97 9.20
C ASP A 13 -0.46 8.46 8.73
N PRO A 14 -1.03 7.41 9.33
CA PRO A 14 -2.35 6.89 8.93
C PRO A 14 -3.53 7.84 9.20
N GLY A 15 -3.32 9.01 9.78
CA GLY A 15 -4.33 10.02 10.02
C GLY A 15 -5.56 9.49 10.75
N TYR A 16 -6.74 9.79 10.24
CA TYR A 16 -8.00 9.39 10.86
C TYR A 16 -8.18 7.88 11.02
N ILE A 17 -7.55 7.06 10.18
CA ILE A 17 -7.58 5.59 10.32
C ILE A 17 -6.88 5.18 11.61
N LYS A 18 -5.80 5.86 11.99
CA LYS A 18 -5.07 5.64 13.25
C LYS A 18 -5.99 5.87 14.44
N ASP A 19 -6.75 6.97 14.44
CA ASP A 19 -7.69 7.29 15.51
C ASP A 19 -8.78 6.23 15.66
N LEU A 20 -9.31 5.74 14.54
CA LEU A 20 -10.29 4.66 14.53
C LEU A 20 -9.71 3.35 15.07
N MET A 21 -8.51 2.97 14.65
CA MET A 21 -7.84 1.76 15.16
C MET A 21 -7.62 1.83 16.66
N ILE A 22 -7.17 2.97 17.19
CA ILE A 22 -6.98 3.19 18.62
C ILE A 22 -8.31 3.08 19.37
N LYS A 23 -9.35 3.72 18.84
CA LYS A 23 -10.71 3.67 19.41
C LYS A 23 -11.23 2.24 19.48
N ASP A 24 -10.91 1.41 18.49
CA ASP A 24 -11.30 -0.01 18.44
C ASP A 24 -10.36 -0.92 19.26
N GLY A 25 -9.42 -0.34 20.04
CA GLY A 25 -8.53 -1.07 20.94
C GLY A 25 -7.35 -1.77 20.25
N ALA A 26 -6.93 -1.30 19.08
CA ALA A 26 -5.72 -1.80 18.44
C ALA A 26 -4.45 -1.27 19.14
N GLU A 27 -3.46 -2.16 19.28
CA GLU A 27 -2.10 -1.80 19.68
C GLU A 27 -1.29 -1.46 18.43
N LEU A 28 -0.83 -0.21 18.32
CA LEU A 28 -0.10 0.27 17.15
C LEU A 28 1.40 0.34 17.44
N THR A 29 2.20 -0.19 16.54
CA THR A 29 3.67 -0.06 16.55
C THR A 29 4.09 0.63 15.27
N THR A 30 4.46 1.90 15.35
CA THR A 30 4.99 2.66 14.21
C THR A 30 6.50 2.49 14.14
N ILE A 31 7.01 2.23 12.94
CA ILE A 31 8.42 2.17 12.59
C ILE A 31 8.71 3.34 11.66
N GLU A 32 9.41 4.34 12.16
CA GLU A 32 9.82 5.52 11.39
C GLU A 32 11.14 5.22 10.68
N LEU A 33 11.04 4.81 9.43
CA LEU A 33 12.15 4.31 8.62
C LEU A 33 13.16 5.41 8.28
N ASP A 34 12.68 6.63 8.06
CA ASP A 34 13.50 7.82 7.83
C ASP A 34 14.31 8.23 9.06
N GLU A 35 13.84 7.93 10.26
CA GLU A 35 14.55 8.13 11.52
C GLU A 35 15.54 6.97 11.84
N GLY A 36 15.68 6.00 10.94
CA GLY A 36 16.61 4.88 11.08
C GLY A 36 16.12 3.77 12.00
N GLN A 37 14.82 3.75 12.35
CA GLN A 37 14.24 2.65 13.10
C GLN A 37 14.22 1.39 12.24
N LYS A 38 14.43 0.24 12.88
CA LYS A 38 14.51 -1.05 12.20
C LYS A 38 13.19 -1.79 12.26
N ILE A 39 12.82 -2.39 11.15
CA ILE A 39 11.69 -3.32 11.10
C ILE A 39 12.00 -4.53 11.98
N PRO A 40 11.09 -4.94 12.89
CA PRO A 40 11.30 -6.12 13.73
C PRO A 40 11.52 -7.38 12.90
N SER A 41 12.45 -8.23 13.32
CA SER A 41 12.75 -9.50 12.65
C SER A 41 11.63 -10.54 12.78
N ASP A 42 10.79 -10.44 13.82
CA ASP A 42 9.64 -11.32 14.01
C ASP A 42 8.34 -10.53 13.73
N LEU A 43 7.85 -10.69 12.50
CA LEU A 43 6.59 -10.10 12.06
C LEU A 43 5.37 -10.95 12.40
N SER A 44 5.57 -12.19 12.86
CA SER A 44 4.46 -13.12 13.15
C SER A 44 3.56 -12.65 14.29
N LYS A 45 4.06 -11.80 15.17
CA LYS A 45 3.34 -11.23 16.33
C LYS A 45 2.35 -10.12 15.97
N PHE A 46 2.39 -9.57 14.75
CA PHE A 46 1.45 -8.55 14.30
C PHE A 46 0.29 -9.20 13.53
N ASP A 47 -0.90 -8.62 13.66
CA ASP A 47 -2.12 -9.09 13.00
C ASP A 47 -2.35 -8.41 11.64
N ALA A 48 -1.88 -7.18 11.48
CA ALA A 48 -1.97 -6.41 10.24
C ALA A 48 -0.75 -5.49 10.06
N MET A 49 -0.46 -5.13 8.81
CA MET A 49 0.59 -4.18 8.43
C MET A 49 -0.01 -3.04 7.60
N PHE A 50 0.32 -1.81 7.98
CA PHE A 50 0.10 -0.61 7.18
C PHE A 50 1.45 -0.12 6.65
N CYS A 51 1.52 0.17 5.36
CA CYS A 51 2.68 0.75 4.74
C CYS A 51 2.27 2.07 4.09
N MET A 52 2.86 3.15 4.56
CA MET A 52 2.40 4.49 4.25
C MET A 52 2.96 5.00 2.91
N GLY A 53 2.59 6.21 2.55
CA GLY A 53 3.18 6.95 1.45
C GLY A 53 4.56 7.49 1.79
N GLY A 54 5.19 8.13 0.81
CA GLY A 54 6.48 8.78 0.98
C GLY A 54 6.97 9.40 -0.32
N PRO A 55 7.90 10.36 -0.26
CA PRO A 55 8.46 11.01 -1.44
C PRO A 55 9.51 10.15 -2.17
N MET A 56 9.83 8.96 -1.64
CA MET A 56 10.80 8.04 -2.23
C MET A 56 10.16 7.26 -3.37
N ASP A 57 10.96 6.91 -4.36
CA ASP A 57 10.60 5.93 -5.36
C ASP A 57 11.09 4.53 -4.95
N THR A 58 10.43 3.48 -5.38
CA THR A 58 10.72 2.10 -4.95
C THR A 58 12.13 1.62 -5.30
N TRP A 59 12.78 2.20 -6.29
CA TRP A 59 14.15 1.87 -6.73
C TRP A 59 15.26 2.69 -6.06
N MET A 60 14.93 3.66 -5.19
CA MET A 60 15.92 4.53 -4.54
C MET A 60 16.65 3.84 -3.38
N GLU A 61 16.93 2.55 -3.52
CA GLU A 61 17.55 1.70 -2.48
C GLU A 61 18.97 2.15 -2.10
N LYS A 62 19.66 2.87 -3.00
CA LYS A 62 20.99 3.42 -2.72
C LYS A 62 20.91 4.58 -1.73
N ASP A 63 19.92 5.42 -1.86
CA ASP A 63 19.70 6.60 -1.02
C ASP A 63 18.91 6.25 0.25
N TYR A 64 18.02 5.25 0.14
CA TYR A 64 17.16 4.74 1.21
C TYR A 64 17.34 3.22 1.36
N PRO A 65 18.47 2.75 1.97
CA PRO A 65 18.78 1.31 2.05
C PRO A 65 17.72 0.48 2.79
N TRP A 66 16.93 1.10 3.64
CA TRP A 66 15.81 0.45 4.35
C TRP A 66 14.69 -0.05 3.41
N LEU A 67 14.57 0.49 2.17
CA LEU A 67 13.62 -0.02 1.16
C LEU A 67 13.85 -1.50 0.85
N ILE A 68 15.10 -1.97 0.88
CA ILE A 68 15.44 -3.38 0.66
C ILE A 68 14.83 -4.25 1.78
N GLU A 69 15.01 -3.84 3.03
CA GLU A 69 14.49 -4.58 4.18
C GLU A 69 12.96 -4.49 4.24
N GLU A 70 12.40 -3.36 3.85
CA GLU A 70 10.96 -3.18 3.78
C GLU A 70 10.30 -4.09 2.75
N LYS A 71 10.83 -4.19 1.53
CA LYS A 71 10.35 -5.12 0.51
C LYS A 71 10.41 -6.58 1.01
N LYS A 72 11.47 -6.96 1.73
CA LYS A 72 11.57 -8.28 2.35
C LYS A 72 10.49 -8.47 3.41
N ALA A 73 10.27 -7.47 4.27
CA ALA A 73 9.25 -7.51 5.31
C ALA A 73 7.84 -7.62 4.73
N ILE A 74 7.53 -6.86 3.68
CA ILE A 74 6.25 -6.94 2.97
C ILE A 74 6.07 -8.33 2.36
N ASN A 75 7.10 -8.86 1.69
CA ASN A 75 7.06 -10.22 1.12
C ASN A 75 6.82 -11.28 2.19
N GLU A 76 7.54 -11.23 3.31
CA GLU A 76 7.33 -12.13 4.44
C GLU A 76 5.90 -12.02 4.97
N PHE A 77 5.42 -10.80 5.24
CA PHE A 77 4.13 -10.58 5.86
C PHE A 77 2.95 -10.98 4.98
N VAL A 78 3.01 -10.58 3.70
CA VAL A 78 1.89 -10.76 2.75
C VAL A 78 1.92 -12.13 2.08
N VAL A 79 3.10 -12.55 1.59
CA VAL A 79 3.20 -13.78 0.76
C VAL A 79 3.37 -15.02 1.62
N PHE A 80 4.24 -14.98 2.64
CA PHE A 80 4.51 -16.15 3.46
C PHE A 80 3.56 -16.27 4.65
N LEU A 81 3.39 -15.21 5.44
CA LEU A 81 2.51 -15.21 6.61
C LEU A 81 1.03 -15.04 6.23
N LYS A 82 0.72 -14.56 5.03
CA LYS A 82 -0.64 -14.37 4.49
C LYS A 82 -1.50 -13.49 5.40
N LYS A 83 -0.90 -12.44 5.94
CA LYS A 83 -1.56 -11.52 6.87
C LYS A 83 -2.06 -10.26 6.15
N PRO A 84 -3.09 -9.61 6.70
CA PRO A 84 -3.66 -8.38 6.16
C PRO A 84 -2.63 -7.26 6.01
N TYR A 85 -2.61 -6.64 4.85
CA TYR A 85 -1.74 -5.52 4.50
C TYR A 85 -2.56 -4.42 3.83
N LEU A 86 -2.26 -3.17 4.17
CA LEU A 86 -2.80 -2.01 3.49
C LEU A 86 -1.67 -1.04 3.15
N GLY A 87 -1.44 -0.85 1.85
CA GLY A 87 -0.43 0.07 1.32
C GLY A 87 -1.04 1.32 0.71
N PHE A 88 -0.49 2.47 1.05
CA PHE A 88 -0.86 3.77 0.48
C PHE A 88 0.28 4.31 -0.38
N CYS A 89 -0.01 4.78 -1.59
CA CYS A 89 0.96 5.40 -2.50
C CYS A 89 2.23 4.53 -2.63
N LEU A 90 3.36 4.93 -2.02
CA LEU A 90 4.60 4.14 -2.01
C LEU A 90 4.37 2.71 -1.51
N GLY A 91 3.61 2.53 -0.42
CA GLY A 91 3.27 1.20 0.10
C GLY A 91 2.49 0.34 -0.90
N CYS A 92 1.59 0.94 -1.69
CA CYS A 92 0.91 0.24 -2.79
C CYS A 92 1.89 -0.19 -3.89
N GLN A 93 2.84 0.67 -4.25
CA GLN A 93 3.86 0.40 -5.25
C GLN A 93 4.82 -0.71 -4.79
N LEU A 94 5.26 -0.69 -3.54
CA LEU A 94 6.09 -1.74 -2.94
C LEU A 94 5.39 -3.10 -2.96
N LEU A 95 4.10 -3.15 -2.61
CA LEU A 95 3.32 -4.37 -2.74
C LEU A 95 3.26 -4.84 -4.20
N GLY A 96 3.07 -3.91 -5.14
CA GLY A 96 3.06 -4.19 -6.56
C GLY A 96 4.34 -4.89 -7.02
N GLU A 97 5.52 -4.39 -6.65
CA GLU A 97 6.81 -5.02 -6.97
C GLU A 97 6.97 -6.37 -6.30
N VAL A 98 6.66 -6.48 -5.01
CA VAL A 98 6.75 -7.73 -4.24
C VAL A 98 5.88 -8.83 -4.84
N THR A 99 4.76 -8.47 -5.46
CA THR A 99 3.82 -9.42 -6.09
C THR A 99 4.07 -9.63 -7.59
N GLY A 100 5.18 -9.14 -8.11
CA GLY A 100 5.67 -9.41 -9.47
C GLY A 100 5.29 -8.38 -10.52
N GLY A 101 4.77 -7.25 -10.11
CA GLY A 101 4.54 -6.07 -10.96
C GLY A 101 5.80 -5.24 -11.14
N LYS A 102 5.65 -4.14 -11.84
CA LYS A 102 6.70 -3.16 -12.12
C LYS A 102 6.19 -1.75 -11.80
N VAL A 103 6.97 -0.96 -11.09
CA VAL A 103 6.71 0.48 -10.94
C VAL A 103 7.36 1.21 -12.10
N VAL A 104 6.55 1.98 -12.82
CA VAL A 104 6.99 2.73 -14.00
C VAL A 104 6.47 4.16 -13.95
N LYS A 105 7.14 5.06 -14.66
CA LYS A 105 6.68 6.44 -14.77
C LYS A 105 5.37 6.48 -15.55
N SER A 106 4.35 7.09 -14.97
CA SER A 106 3.05 7.29 -15.63
C SER A 106 3.20 8.21 -16.84
N LYS A 107 2.42 7.95 -17.88
CA LYS A 107 2.37 8.83 -19.04
C LYS A 107 1.96 10.24 -18.67
N ASN A 108 0.94 10.35 -17.83
CA ASN A 108 0.46 11.60 -17.26
C ASN A 108 0.40 11.45 -15.73
N PRO A 109 1.08 12.31 -14.96
CA PRO A 109 0.96 12.32 -13.51
C PRO A 109 -0.48 12.59 -13.06
N GLU A 110 -0.92 11.93 -12.02
CA GLU A 110 -2.23 12.17 -11.41
C GLU A 110 -2.04 12.99 -10.13
N ILE A 111 -2.42 14.29 -10.20
CA ILE A 111 -2.30 15.24 -9.09
C ILE A 111 -3.62 15.99 -8.95
N GLY A 112 -4.30 15.81 -7.81
CA GLY A 112 -5.56 16.47 -7.50
C GLY A 112 -6.68 15.54 -7.08
N MET A 113 -7.88 16.08 -6.99
CA MET A 113 -9.11 15.32 -6.69
C MET A 113 -9.66 14.69 -7.96
N LEU A 114 -9.28 13.46 -8.23
CA LEU A 114 -9.60 12.74 -9.46
C LEU A 114 -10.60 11.62 -9.25
N ASP A 115 -11.26 11.25 -10.33
CA ASP A 115 -12.25 10.17 -10.33
C ASP A 115 -11.58 8.79 -10.35
N ILE A 116 -11.98 7.94 -9.43
CA ILE A 116 -11.63 6.52 -9.38
C ILE A 116 -12.87 5.70 -9.68
N ASN A 117 -12.77 4.77 -10.63
CA ASN A 117 -13.84 3.89 -11.06
C ASN A 117 -13.60 2.48 -10.53
N PHE A 118 -14.54 1.97 -9.75
CA PHE A 118 -14.47 0.62 -9.22
C PHE A 118 -14.87 -0.40 -10.28
N SER A 119 -14.15 -1.51 -10.31
CA SER A 119 -14.48 -2.67 -11.13
C SER A 119 -15.62 -3.51 -10.51
N GLU A 120 -16.21 -4.41 -11.29
CA GLU A 120 -17.21 -5.36 -10.80
C GLU A 120 -16.67 -6.27 -9.67
N ASN A 121 -15.35 -6.46 -9.59
CA ASN A 121 -14.71 -7.28 -8.57
C ASN A 121 -14.95 -6.76 -7.15
N LYS A 122 -15.22 -5.45 -6.98
CA LYS A 122 -15.50 -4.87 -5.67
C LYS A 122 -16.72 -5.51 -4.99
N LYS A 123 -17.67 -6.04 -5.75
CA LYS A 123 -18.95 -6.59 -5.22
C LYS A 123 -18.73 -7.72 -4.21
N ASN A 124 -17.65 -8.48 -4.37
CA ASN A 124 -17.29 -9.60 -3.50
C ASN A 124 -16.15 -9.26 -2.54
N ASP A 125 -15.72 -8.00 -2.48
CA ASP A 125 -14.64 -7.57 -1.60
C ASP A 125 -15.17 -7.07 -0.26
N LEU A 126 -14.54 -7.48 0.84
CA LEU A 126 -14.98 -7.13 2.20
C LEU A 126 -14.89 -5.62 2.49
N LEU A 127 -13.90 -4.93 1.92
CA LEU A 127 -13.70 -3.50 2.14
C LEU A 127 -14.52 -2.65 1.18
N PHE A 128 -14.56 -3.03 -0.10
CA PHE A 128 -15.04 -2.17 -1.16
C PHE A 128 -16.47 -2.48 -1.66
N SER A 129 -17.10 -3.57 -1.21
CA SER A 129 -18.45 -3.97 -1.69
C SER A 129 -19.52 -2.88 -1.52
N LYS A 130 -19.40 -2.05 -0.48
CA LYS A 130 -20.34 -0.96 -0.18
C LYS A 130 -19.97 0.39 -0.79
N PHE A 131 -18.80 0.50 -1.44
CA PHE A 131 -18.42 1.74 -2.11
C PHE A 131 -19.28 1.98 -3.34
N PRO A 132 -19.56 3.23 -3.73
CA PRO A 132 -20.22 3.53 -5.01
C PRO A 132 -19.34 3.06 -6.17
N GLU A 133 -19.88 3.04 -7.39
CA GLU A 133 -19.13 2.65 -8.59
C GLU A 133 -18.00 3.62 -8.92
N LYS A 134 -18.11 4.85 -8.43
CA LYS A 134 -17.17 5.93 -8.67
C LYS A 134 -17.04 6.81 -7.44
N ILE A 135 -15.81 7.18 -7.11
CA ILE A 135 -15.49 8.15 -6.05
C ILE A 135 -14.50 9.19 -6.56
N LYS A 136 -14.45 10.34 -5.90
CA LYS A 136 -13.33 11.28 -6.00
C LYS A 136 -12.34 11.01 -4.87
N SER A 137 -11.07 10.90 -5.22
CA SER A 137 -9.99 10.75 -4.25
C SER A 137 -8.81 11.64 -4.60
N LEU A 138 -8.09 12.09 -3.58
CA LEU A 138 -6.82 12.76 -3.77
C LEU A 138 -5.83 11.79 -4.40
N GLN A 139 -5.27 12.17 -5.53
CA GLN A 139 -4.14 11.51 -6.17
C GLN A 139 -2.94 12.44 -6.10
N TRP A 140 -1.76 11.87 -5.85
CA TRP A 140 -0.51 12.61 -5.83
C TRP A 140 0.64 11.68 -6.20
N HIS A 141 0.65 11.23 -7.45
CA HIS A 141 1.68 10.33 -7.94
C HIS A 141 2.05 10.57 -9.40
N SER A 142 3.30 10.28 -9.73
CA SER A 142 3.87 10.31 -11.08
C SER A 142 4.31 8.93 -11.57
N TYR A 143 4.11 7.90 -10.75
CA TYR A 143 4.46 6.52 -11.04
C TYR A 143 3.27 5.61 -10.77
N GLU A 144 3.20 4.52 -11.51
CA GLU A 144 2.13 3.54 -11.42
C GLU A 144 2.68 2.11 -11.41
N VAL A 145 1.91 1.18 -10.89
CA VAL A 145 2.21 -0.25 -10.97
C VAL A 145 1.64 -0.83 -12.26
N GLN A 146 2.46 -1.56 -13.00
CA GLN A 146 2.08 -2.28 -14.23
C GLN A 146 2.44 -3.76 -14.13
N GLU A 147 2.05 -4.55 -15.13
CA GLU A 147 2.37 -5.97 -15.30
C GLU A 147 1.79 -6.90 -14.22
N LEU A 148 0.85 -6.44 -13.39
CA LEU A 148 0.20 -7.27 -12.36
C LEU A 148 -0.75 -8.33 -12.93
N GLU A 149 -1.21 -8.20 -14.18
CA GLU A 149 -2.06 -9.20 -14.84
C GLU A 149 -1.39 -10.55 -15.05
N LYS A 150 -0.06 -10.61 -14.92
CA LYS A 150 0.71 -11.85 -15.00
C LYS A 150 0.55 -12.71 -13.73
N ASN A 151 0.13 -12.09 -12.63
CA ASN A 151 -0.09 -12.77 -11.37
C ASN A 151 -1.59 -13.02 -11.16
N LYS A 152 -2.00 -14.28 -11.26
CA LYS A 152 -3.42 -14.71 -11.11
C LYS A 152 -3.99 -14.48 -9.70
N ASP A 153 -3.15 -14.22 -8.71
CA ASP A 153 -3.54 -13.92 -7.34
C ASP A 153 -3.86 -12.42 -7.15
N ILE A 154 -3.71 -11.61 -8.20
CA ILE A 154 -4.06 -10.18 -8.20
C ILE A 154 -5.49 -9.99 -8.71
N THR A 155 -6.25 -9.19 -7.98
CA THR A 155 -7.58 -8.73 -8.37
C THR A 155 -7.58 -7.21 -8.52
N LEU A 156 -7.93 -6.73 -9.70
CA LEU A 156 -8.16 -5.29 -9.93
C LEU A 156 -9.45 -4.87 -9.24
N ILE A 157 -9.36 -3.90 -8.32
CA ILE A 157 -10.50 -3.35 -7.58
C ILE A 157 -10.96 -2.02 -8.19
N ALA A 158 -10.03 -1.12 -8.48
CA ALA A 158 -10.39 0.17 -9.08
C ALA A 158 -9.27 0.72 -9.97
N SER A 159 -9.65 1.59 -10.90
CA SER A 159 -8.76 2.27 -11.83
C SER A 159 -9.14 3.75 -11.96
N SER A 160 -8.19 4.56 -12.42
CA SER A 160 -8.41 5.90 -12.94
C SER A 160 -8.20 5.91 -14.47
N PRO A 161 -8.44 7.02 -15.18
CA PRO A 161 -8.17 7.10 -16.62
C PRO A 161 -6.72 6.83 -17.00
N GLU A 162 -5.76 7.23 -16.15
CA GLU A 162 -4.33 7.13 -16.43
C GLU A 162 -3.67 5.91 -15.75
N THR A 163 -4.25 5.42 -14.63
CA THR A 163 -3.67 4.35 -13.83
C THR A 163 -4.61 3.16 -13.72
N LYS A 164 -4.18 2.02 -14.30
CA LYS A 164 -4.96 0.78 -14.28
C LYS A 164 -5.12 0.23 -12.87
N TYR A 165 -4.02 0.08 -12.14
CA TYR A 165 -4.01 -0.53 -10.80
C TYR A 165 -4.01 0.53 -9.69
N GLN A 166 -5.06 1.37 -9.68
CA GLN A 166 -5.22 2.40 -8.67
C GLN A 166 -5.55 1.80 -7.30
N ILE A 167 -6.37 0.75 -7.31
CA ILE A 167 -6.60 -0.13 -6.17
C ILE A 167 -6.55 -1.57 -6.67
N PHE A 168 -5.72 -2.38 -6.07
CA PHE A 168 -5.66 -3.80 -6.33
C PHE A 168 -5.55 -4.60 -5.04
N LYS A 169 -5.90 -5.86 -5.11
CA LYS A 169 -5.82 -6.81 -4.01
C LYS A 169 -4.96 -8.00 -4.44
N TYR A 170 -4.12 -8.46 -3.53
CA TYR A 170 -3.39 -9.71 -3.63
C TYR A 170 -4.03 -10.74 -2.69
N LYS A 171 -4.63 -11.80 -3.25
CA LYS A 171 -5.37 -12.90 -2.57
C LYS A 171 -6.57 -12.50 -1.72
#